data_b8be6e572eef4f0aae4bb291f1db6fa7
#
_entry.id   b8be6e572eef4f0aae4bb291f1db6fa7
#
_cell.length_a   1.000
_cell.length_b   1.000
_cell.length_c   1.000
_cell.angle_alpha   90.00
_cell.angle_beta   90.00
_cell.angle_gamma   90.00
#
_symmetry.space_group_name_H-M   'P 1'
#
loop_
_entity.id
_entity.type
_entity.pdbx_description
1 polymer ?
#
loop_
_entity_poly.entity_id
_entity_poly.type
_entity_poly.pdbx_seq_one_letter_code
_entity_poly.pdbx_strand_id
1 'polypeptide(L)'
;MIQVLNVISDTNIGGAGRVILNYLRCSDRARFETTAVLPRGSLLKPSLEEAGAQVVEVDGMADRSYHREDVKALTELFRRSPPDLVHTHGCLSGRIAAKRCGVPVVYSRHSAFPVPAKLRYPPGRWVNRWVNQRYADRIIAVSPATRDNLVEGGVSPKKIAVVMNGAAPVPRTSPAERAALKEALSIPPGDVVFGILARLEDYKGHLDLLEAARLLKARGREGFTVLIAGTGPFEPLVAQAVEGSGLEGRVKLLGFRSDAAALLNILDVQLNCSYGTEATSM
;
A
#
# COMPACT_ATOMS: atom_id res chain seq x y z
N MET A 1 -20.49 -18.82 -10.99
CA MET A 1 -19.67 -17.65 -10.70
C MET A 1 -18.94 -17.93 -9.39
N ILE A 2 -17.64 -17.64 -9.30
CA ILE A 2 -16.84 -17.92 -8.10
C ILE A 2 -16.96 -16.72 -7.16
N GLN A 3 -17.44 -16.94 -5.95
CA GLN A 3 -17.60 -15.90 -4.92
C GLN A 3 -16.28 -15.73 -4.14
N VAL A 4 -15.63 -14.57 -4.32
CA VAL A 4 -14.37 -14.23 -3.66
C VAL A 4 -14.59 -13.15 -2.60
N LEU A 5 -14.30 -13.48 -1.34
CA LEU A 5 -14.27 -12.49 -0.27
C LEU A 5 -12.85 -11.94 -0.08
N ASN A 6 -12.63 -10.68 -0.38
CA ASN A 6 -11.38 -9.97 -0.07
C ASN A 6 -11.45 -9.36 1.33
N VAL A 7 -10.63 -9.83 2.24
CA VAL A 7 -10.59 -9.36 3.64
C VAL A 7 -9.35 -8.51 3.87
N ILE A 8 -9.56 -7.24 4.20
CA ILE A 8 -8.50 -6.28 4.50
C ILE A 8 -8.82 -5.54 5.80
N SER A 9 -7.81 -5.34 6.64
CA SER A 9 -7.96 -4.65 7.93
C SER A 9 -7.59 -3.16 7.90
N ASP A 10 -7.12 -2.65 6.76
CA ASP A 10 -6.70 -1.25 6.64
C ASP A 10 -7.89 -0.29 6.73
N THR A 11 -7.76 0.75 7.55
CA THR A 11 -8.75 1.83 7.66
C THR A 11 -8.53 2.92 6.60
N ASN A 12 -7.33 3.02 6.05
CA ASN A 12 -6.92 4.01 5.06
C ASN A 12 -6.71 3.41 3.67
N ILE A 13 -6.67 4.28 2.65
CA ILE A 13 -6.35 3.87 1.27
C ILE A 13 -4.84 3.68 1.14
N GLY A 14 -4.36 2.50 1.52
CA GLY A 14 -2.96 2.10 1.37
C GLY A 14 -2.69 1.30 0.08
N GLY A 15 -1.45 0.82 -0.07
CA GLY A 15 -1.05 -0.01 -1.21
C GLY A 15 -1.90 -1.28 -1.40
N ALA A 16 -2.24 -1.97 -0.31
CA ALA A 16 -3.10 -3.17 -0.37
C ALA A 16 -4.52 -2.85 -0.89
N GLY A 17 -5.11 -1.73 -0.43
CA GLY A 17 -6.41 -1.25 -0.93
C GLY A 17 -6.37 -0.92 -2.43
N ARG A 18 -5.30 -0.27 -2.90
CA ARG A 18 -5.10 0.01 -4.34
C ARG A 18 -4.99 -1.26 -5.17
N VAL A 19 -4.35 -2.30 -4.66
CA VAL A 19 -4.29 -3.61 -5.35
C VAL A 19 -5.67 -4.21 -5.51
N ILE A 20 -6.54 -4.14 -4.49
CA ILE A 20 -7.93 -4.62 -4.61
C ILE A 20 -8.70 -3.81 -5.63
N LEU A 21 -8.57 -2.48 -5.63
CA LEU A 21 -9.21 -1.60 -6.62
C LEU A 21 -8.76 -1.92 -8.06
N ASN A 22 -7.46 -2.12 -8.27
CA ASN A 22 -6.93 -2.50 -9.58
C ASN A 22 -7.42 -3.89 -10.02
N TYR A 23 -7.46 -4.84 -9.08
CA TYR A 23 -8.04 -6.16 -9.33
C TYR A 23 -9.50 -6.06 -9.78
N LEU A 24 -10.34 -5.29 -9.09
CA LEU A 24 -11.74 -5.11 -9.44
C LEU A 24 -11.96 -4.50 -10.82
N ARG A 25 -11.10 -3.56 -11.20
CA ARG A 25 -11.16 -2.91 -12.53
C ARG A 25 -10.79 -3.86 -13.68
N CYS A 26 -9.94 -4.85 -13.41
CA CYS A 26 -9.39 -5.76 -14.41
C CYS A 26 -9.92 -7.19 -14.30
N SER A 27 -10.68 -7.53 -13.25
CA SER A 27 -11.20 -8.87 -13.05
C SER A 27 -12.31 -9.22 -14.04
N ASP A 28 -12.34 -10.49 -14.44
CA ASP A 28 -13.41 -11.05 -15.26
C ASP A 28 -14.66 -11.24 -14.38
N ARG A 29 -15.59 -10.29 -14.46
CA ARG A 29 -16.85 -10.28 -13.69
C ARG A 29 -17.83 -11.36 -14.10
N ALA A 30 -17.65 -11.99 -15.25
CA ALA A 30 -18.47 -13.15 -15.63
C ALA A 30 -18.04 -14.41 -14.87
N ARG A 31 -16.79 -14.45 -14.39
CA ARG A 31 -16.25 -15.58 -13.64
C ARG A 31 -16.20 -15.36 -12.14
N PHE A 32 -15.94 -14.12 -11.69
CA PHE A 32 -15.71 -13.79 -10.29
C PHE A 32 -16.68 -12.73 -9.79
N GLU A 33 -17.36 -13.05 -8.72
CA GLU A 33 -18.13 -12.09 -7.91
C GLU A 33 -17.28 -11.73 -6.68
N THR A 34 -17.05 -10.43 -6.46
CA THR A 34 -16.16 -9.97 -5.40
C THR A 34 -16.90 -9.19 -4.34
N THR A 35 -16.77 -9.64 -3.10
CA THR A 35 -17.18 -8.89 -1.91
C THR A 35 -15.94 -8.46 -1.14
N ALA A 36 -15.87 -7.19 -0.75
CA ALA A 36 -14.84 -6.67 0.14
C ALA A 36 -15.33 -6.64 1.58
N VAL A 37 -14.54 -7.19 2.49
CA VAL A 37 -14.81 -7.16 3.94
C VAL A 37 -13.82 -6.22 4.59
N LEU A 38 -14.33 -5.14 5.20
CA LEU A 38 -13.57 -4.02 5.74
C LEU A 38 -13.90 -3.78 7.22
N PRO A 39 -13.00 -3.13 7.98
CA PRO A 39 -13.38 -2.53 9.25
C PRO A 39 -14.40 -1.41 9.02
N ARG A 40 -15.34 -1.25 9.95
CA ARG A 40 -16.33 -0.16 9.91
C ARG A 40 -15.63 1.20 9.83
N GLY A 41 -16.11 2.06 8.93
CA GLY A 41 -15.56 3.39 8.71
C GLY A 41 -14.26 3.45 7.91
N SER A 42 -13.87 2.37 7.22
CA SER A 42 -12.73 2.38 6.33
C SER A 42 -12.93 3.36 5.17
N LEU A 43 -11.93 4.21 4.92
CA LEU A 43 -11.93 5.17 3.81
C LEU A 43 -11.89 4.50 2.43
N LEU A 44 -11.63 3.20 2.39
CA LEU A 44 -11.60 2.42 1.16
C LEU A 44 -13.00 2.10 0.61
N LYS A 45 -14.04 2.13 1.47
CA LYS A 45 -15.41 1.72 1.11
C LYS A 45 -15.97 2.43 -0.13
N PRO A 46 -16.00 3.78 -0.21
CA PRO A 46 -16.60 4.46 -1.37
C PRO A 46 -15.95 4.05 -2.69
N SER A 47 -14.62 3.97 -2.71
CA SER A 47 -13.86 3.59 -3.91
C SER A 47 -14.11 2.15 -4.35
N LEU A 48 -14.36 1.22 -3.41
CA LEU A 48 -14.68 -0.16 -3.73
C LEU A 48 -16.10 -0.31 -4.27
N GLU A 49 -17.07 0.40 -3.68
CA GLU A 49 -18.46 0.45 -4.16
C GLU A 49 -18.53 1.05 -5.58
N GLU A 50 -17.81 2.15 -5.81
CA GLU A 50 -17.67 2.76 -7.14
C GLU A 50 -17.02 1.79 -8.15
N ALA A 51 -16.04 0.99 -7.72
CA ALA A 51 -15.44 -0.06 -8.53
C ALA A 51 -16.36 -1.29 -8.73
N GLY A 52 -17.57 -1.28 -8.16
CA GLY A 52 -18.61 -2.30 -8.34
C GLY A 52 -18.45 -3.54 -7.44
N ALA A 53 -17.73 -3.44 -6.33
CA ALA A 53 -17.70 -4.49 -5.31
C ALA A 53 -18.86 -4.33 -4.34
N GLN A 54 -19.39 -5.45 -3.86
CA GLN A 54 -20.17 -5.45 -2.63
C GLN A 54 -19.25 -5.21 -1.44
N VAL A 55 -19.68 -4.39 -0.47
CA VAL A 55 -18.88 -4.09 0.72
C VAL A 55 -19.62 -4.52 1.98
N VAL A 56 -18.93 -5.30 2.81
CA VAL A 56 -19.39 -5.70 4.14
C VAL A 56 -18.47 -5.07 5.18
N GLU A 57 -19.03 -4.28 6.08
CA GLU A 57 -18.31 -3.70 7.20
C GLU A 57 -18.43 -4.58 8.45
N VAL A 58 -17.31 -4.81 9.11
CA VAL A 58 -17.23 -5.59 10.35
C VAL A 58 -16.67 -4.68 11.46
N ASP A 59 -17.31 -4.72 12.62
CA ASP A 59 -16.81 -4.01 13.80
C ASP A 59 -15.50 -4.64 14.29
N GLY A 60 -14.54 -3.80 14.66
CA GLY A 60 -13.17 -4.25 14.94
C GLY A 60 -12.31 -4.33 13.67
N MET A 61 -11.35 -5.20 13.63
CA MET A 61 -10.40 -5.46 12.53
C MET A 61 -9.44 -4.30 12.21
N ALA A 62 -9.72 -3.07 12.65
CA ALA A 62 -8.98 -1.87 12.26
C ALA A 62 -7.49 -2.00 12.51
N ASP A 63 -6.69 -1.86 11.45
CA ASP A 63 -5.22 -1.78 11.42
C ASP A 63 -4.48 -2.89 12.22
N ARG A 64 -5.10 -4.05 12.35
CA ARG A 64 -4.51 -5.20 13.05
C ARG A 64 -4.66 -6.50 12.28
N SER A 65 -3.67 -7.37 12.39
CA SER A 65 -3.67 -8.67 11.69
C SER A 65 -4.48 -9.73 12.42
N TYR A 66 -4.47 -9.73 13.76
CA TYR A 66 -5.11 -10.78 14.56
C TYR A 66 -5.77 -10.22 15.83
N HIS A 67 -7.03 -10.65 16.02
CA HIS A 67 -7.73 -10.52 17.28
C HIS A 67 -8.79 -11.64 17.38
N ARG A 68 -9.06 -12.13 18.60
CA ARG A 68 -9.97 -13.26 18.82
C ARG A 68 -11.42 -12.94 18.42
N GLU A 69 -11.88 -11.74 18.73
CA GLU A 69 -13.26 -11.32 18.42
C GLU A 69 -13.43 -11.13 16.89
N ASP A 70 -12.40 -10.64 16.18
CA ASP A 70 -12.44 -10.55 14.73
C ASP A 70 -12.58 -11.93 14.09
N VAL A 71 -11.86 -12.94 14.62
CA VAL A 71 -12.02 -14.33 14.15
C VAL A 71 -13.45 -14.82 14.35
N LYS A 72 -14.08 -14.49 15.48
CA LYS A 72 -15.47 -14.87 15.77
C LYS A 72 -16.44 -14.21 14.81
N ALA A 73 -16.37 -12.89 14.67
CA ALA A 73 -17.23 -12.11 13.76
C ALA A 73 -17.11 -12.57 12.30
N LEU A 74 -15.87 -12.76 11.82
CA LEU A 74 -15.64 -13.26 10.45
C LEU A 74 -16.09 -14.72 10.27
N THR A 75 -15.95 -15.57 11.30
CA THR A 75 -16.47 -16.95 11.23
C THR A 75 -17.99 -16.96 11.11
N GLU A 76 -18.69 -16.11 11.83
CA GLU A 76 -20.13 -15.96 11.74
C GLU A 76 -20.56 -15.43 10.36
N LEU A 77 -19.86 -14.44 9.84
CA LEU A 77 -20.10 -13.91 8.49
C LEU A 77 -19.95 -15.01 7.43
N PHE A 78 -18.84 -15.75 7.44
CA PHE A 78 -18.57 -16.80 6.44
C PHE A 78 -19.52 -18.01 6.56
N ARG A 79 -20.09 -18.28 7.74
CA ARG A 79 -21.13 -19.31 7.90
C ARG A 79 -22.47 -18.87 7.36
N ARG A 80 -22.84 -17.58 7.49
CA ARG A 80 -24.11 -17.03 6.97
C ARG A 80 -24.12 -16.93 5.45
N SER A 81 -22.96 -16.57 4.86
CA SER A 81 -22.77 -16.45 3.43
C SER A 81 -21.43 -17.09 3.04
N PRO A 82 -21.40 -18.43 2.83
CA PRO A 82 -20.18 -19.15 2.54
C PRO A 82 -19.60 -18.74 1.18
N PRO A 83 -18.37 -18.20 1.12
CA PRO A 83 -17.71 -17.91 -0.14
C PRO A 83 -17.00 -19.16 -0.69
N ASP A 84 -16.71 -19.17 -1.99
CA ASP A 84 -15.88 -20.19 -2.60
C ASP A 84 -14.40 -19.99 -2.25
N LEU A 85 -13.97 -18.74 -2.01
CA LEU A 85 -12.59 -18.36 -1.71
C LEU A 85 -12.53 -17.14 -0.79
N VAL A 86 -11.68 -17.20 0.22
CA VAL A 86 -11.29 -16.03 1.01
C VAL A 86 -9.88 -15.60 0.60
N HIS A 87 -9.75 -14.35 0.13
CA HIS A 87 -8.48 -13.71 -0.16
C HIS A 87 -8.20 -12.67 0.92
N THR A 88 -7.11 -12.82 1.65
CA THR A 88 -6.76 -11.91 2.76
C THR A 88 -5.55 -11.05 2.41
N HIS A 89 -5.61 -9.79 2.82
CA HIS A 89 -4.54 -8.82 2.67
C HIS A 89 -3.98 -8.50 4.08
N GLY A 90 -3.02 -9.31 4.54
CA GLY A 90 -2.40 -9.13 5.86
C GLY A 90 -3.23 -9.61 7.07
N CYS A 91 -4.52 -9.91 6.91
CA CYS A 91 -5.45 -10.25 7.99
C CYS A 91 -5.37 -11.75 8.39
N LEU A 92 -4.69 -12.07 9.50
CA LEU A 92 -4.62 -13.43 10.03
C LEU A 92 -5.98 -13.88 10.61
N SER A 93 -6.76 -12.96 11.21
CA SER A 93 -8.11 -13.28 11.70
C SER A 93 -8.98 -13.84 10.58
N GLY A 94 -8.95 -13.24 9.39
CA GLY A 94 -9.70 -13.72 8.22
C GLY A 94 -9.26 -15.12 7.76
N ARG A 95 -7.93 -15.38 7.77
CA ARG A 95 -7.39 -16.70 7.41
C ARG A 95 -7.85 -17.79 8.35
N ILE A 96 -7.83 -17.52 9.67
CA ILE A 96 -8.29 -18.47 10.70
C ILE A 96 -9.79 -18.71 10.57
N ALA A 97 -10.60 -17.66 10.40
CA ALA A 97 -12.03 -17.76 10.24
C ALA A 97 -12.42 -18.60 9.02
N ALA A 98 -11.81 -18.35 7.86
CA ALA A 98 -12.04 -19.11 6.65
C ALA A 98 -11.70 -20.61 6.83
N LYS A 99 -10.57 -20.92 7.46
CA LYS A 99 -10.19 -22.31 7.74
C LYS A 99 -11.11 -23.02 8.74
N ARG A 100 -11.74 -22.30 9.67
CA ARG A 100 -12.78 -22.84 10.54
C ARG A 100 -14.07 -23.18 9.79
N CYS A 101 -14.33 -22.49 8.69
CA CYS A 101 -15.48 -22.72 7.82
C CYS A 101 -15.18 -23.68 6.66
N GLY A 102 -13.97 -24.25 6.57
CA GLY A 102 -13.57 -25.14 5.48
C GLY A 102 -13.30 -24.42 4.15
N VAL A 103 -13.26 -23.08 4.14
CA VAL A 103 -13.08 -22.28 2.93
C VAL A 103 -11.60 -22.20 2.54
N PRO A 104 -11.27 -22.34 1.24
CA PRO A 104 -9.93 -22.12 0.72
C PRO A 104 -9.43 -20.69 0.99
N VAL A 105 -8.12 -20.54 1.25
CA VAL A 105 -7.51 -19.26 1.60
C VAL A 105 -6.34 -18.92 0.69
N VAL A 106 -6.42 -17.77 0.04
CA VAL A 106 -5.28 -17.05 -0.55
C VAL A 106 -4.87 -15.92 0.39
N TYR A 107 -3.58 -15.74 0.56
CA TYR A 107 -3.02 -14.66 1.37
C TYR A 107 -2.05 -13.83 0.53
N SER A 108 -2.28 -12.53 0.39
CA SER A 108 -1.33 -11.60 -0.23
C SER A 108 -0.48 -10.87 0.81
N ARG A 109 0.83 -10.94 0.64
CA ARG A 109 1.82 -10.19 1.42
C ARG A 109 2.24 -8.95 0.64
N HIS A 110 1.93 -7.76 1.17
CA HIS A 110 2.17 -6.47 0.53
C HIS A 110 3.41 -5.72 1.02
N SER A 111 4.13 -6.27 1.99
CA SER A 111 5.31 -5.63 2.58
C SER A 111 6.49 -6.57 2.67
N ALA A 112 7.70 -6.03 2.57
CA ALA A 112 8.96 -6.73 2.74
C ALA A 112 9.75 -6.23 3.96
N PHE A 113 9.04 -5.87 5.05
CA PHE A 113 9.72 -5.47 6.29
C PHE A 113 10.70 -6.56 6.76
N PRO A 114 11.88 -6.16 7.27
CA PRO A 114 12.85 -7.11 7.77
C PRO A 114 12.21 -8.12 8.73
N VAL A 115 12.53 -9.39 8.55
CA VAL A 115 12.00 -10.46 9.41
C VAL A 115 12.51 -10.25 10.84
N PRO A 116 11.63 -10.02 11.83
CA PRO A 116 12.07 -9.88 13.21
C PRO A 116 12.91 -11.07 13.67
N ALA A 117 13.94 -10.84 14.47
CA ALA A 117 14.86 -11.88 14.94
C ALA A 117 14.11 -13.08 15.55
N LYS A 118 13.02 -12.82 16.29
CA LYS A 118 12.15 -13.86 16.87
C LYS A 118 11.48 -14.77 15.85
N LEU A 119 11.32 -14.33 14.59
CA LEU A 119 10.72 -15.12 13.50
C LEU A 119 11.77 -15.65 12.51
N ARG A 120 13.03 -15.20 12.61
CA ARG A 120 14.15 -15.66 11.79
C ARG A 120 14.74 -16.97 12.34
N TYR A 121 14.72 -17.13 13.66
CA TYR A 121 15.30 -18.30 14.37
C TYR A 121 14.23 -19.12 15.10
N PRO A 122 14.50 -20.42 15.38
CA PRO A 122 13.65 -21.26 16.23
C PRO A 122 13.53 -20.69 17.66
N PRO A 123 12.41 -20.87 18.36
CA PRO A 123 11.19 -21.58 17.88
C PRO A 123 10.26 -20.74 17.02
N GLY A 124 10.42 -19.42 16.99
CA GLY A 124 9.48 -18.52 16.32
C GLY A 124 9.39 -18.76 14.82
N ARG A 125 10.49 -19.12 14.14
CA ARG A 125 10.50 -19.51 12.73
C ARG A 125 9.61 -20.73 12.47
N TRP A 126 9.61 -21.71 13.35
CA TRP A 126 8.76 -22.90 13.23
C TRP A 126 7.29 -22.57 13.42
N VAL A 127 6.97 -21.71 14.40
CA VAL A 127 5.61 -21.23 14.65
C VAL A 127 5.11 -20.43 13.44
N ASN A 128 5.91 -19.52 12.92
CA ASN A 128 5.53 -18.74 11.72
C ASN A 128 5.32 -19.65 10.50
N ARG A 129 6.19 -20.63 10.30
CA ARG A 129 6.00 -21.66 9.26
C ARG A 129 4.69 -22.41 9.45
N TRP A 130 4.41 -22.89 10.65
CA TRP A 130 3.19 -23.63 10.97
C TRP A 130 1.94 -22.78 10.72
N VAL A 131 1.90 -21.53 11.19
CA VAL A 131 0.79 -20.60 10.98
C VAL A 131 0.51 -20.42 9.48
N ASN A 132 1.55 -20.16 8.68
CA ASN A 132 1.37 -19.94 7.24
C ASN A 132 1.02 -21.24 6.50
N GLN A 133 1.50 -22.40 6.94
CA GLN A 133 1.10 -23.69 6.38
C GLN A 133 -0.35 -24.05 6.71
N ARG A 134 -0.78 -23.76 7.94
CA ARG A 134 -2.11 -24.14 8.44
C ARG A 134 -3.22 -23.23 7.94
N TYR A 135 -2.94 -21.92 7.81
CA TYR A 135 -3.95 -20.90 7.55
C TYR A 135 -3.83 -20.21 6.18
N ALA A 136 -3.07 -20.76 5.25
CA ALA A 136 -3.08 -20.34 3.86
C ALA A 136 -2.88 -21.56 2.93
N ASP A 137 -3.69 -21.69 1.89
CA ASP A 137 -3.51 -22.70 0.85
C ASP A 137 -2.50 -22.23 -0.18
N ARG A 138 -2.57 -20.96 -0.55
CA ARG A 138 -1.62 -20.26 -1.43
C ARG A 138 -1.27 -18.91 -0.85
N ILE A 139 -0.06 -18.44 -1.13
CA ILE A 139 0.44 -17.13 -0.71
C ILE A 139 0.90 -16.39 -1.96
N ILE A 140 0.43 -15.16 -2.13
CA ILE A 140 0.89 -14.25 -3.17
C ILE A 140 1.93 -13.33 -2.53
N ALA A 141 3.14 -13.35 -3.08
CA ALA A 141 4.17 -12.36 -2.81
C ALA A 141 4.14 -11.33 -3.94
N VAL A 142 3.98 -10.05 -3.60
CA VAL A 142 3.84 -8.97 -4.59
C VAL A 142 5.16 -8.59 -5.27
N SER A 143 6.27 -9.19 -4.85
CA SER A 143 7.59 -9.03 -5.49
C SER A 143 8.52 -10.18 -5.12
N PRO A 144 9.65 -10.37 -5.85
CA PRO A 144 10.71 -11.30 -5.45
C PRO A 144 11.21 -11.04 -4.04
N ALA A 145 11.44 -9.78 -3.66
CA ALA A 145 11.87 -9.41 -2.32
C ALA A 145 10.88 -9.85 -1.23
N THR A 146 9.56 -9.72 -1.50
CA THR A 146 8.51 -10.20 -0.58
C THR A 146 8.53 -11.72 -0.46
N ARG A 147 8.76 -12.46 -1.58
CA ARG A 147 8.93 -13.91 -1.55
C ARG A 147 10.10 -14.32 -0.68
N ASP A 148 11.26 -13.69 -0.87
CA ASP A 148 12.48 -14.03 -0.14
C ASP A 148 12.34 -13.72 1.36
N ASN A 149 11.67 -12.61 1.70
CA ASN A 149 11.28 -12.27 3.07
C ASN A 149 10.39 -13.35 3.72
N LEU A 150 9.39 -13.87 3.00
CA LEU A 150 8.54 -14.97 3.48
C LEU A 150 9.36 -16.26 3.70
N VAL A 151 10.26 -16.60 2.79
CA VAL A 151 11.12 -17.79 2.87
C VAL A 151 12.09 -17.67 4.03
N GLU A 152 12.69 -16.50 4.25
CA GLU A 152 13.54 -16.21 5.41
C GLU A 152 12.78 -16.44 6.72
N GLY A 153 11.51 -16.01 6.79
CA GLY A 153 10.59 -16.27 7.89
C GLY A 153 10.12 -17.74 8.01
N GLY A 154 10.63 -18.66 7.17
CA GLY A 154 10.34 -20.09 7.23
C GLY A 154 9.15 -20.58 6.41
N VAL A 155 8.51 -19.71 5.62
CA VAL A 155 7.40 -20.13 4.75
C VAL A 155 7.92 -20.99 3.61
N SER A 156 7.22 -22.08 3.30
CA SER A 156 7.60 -22.98 2.20
C SER A 156 7.45 -22.27 0.84
N PRO A 157 8.50 -22.24 0.00
CA PRO A 157 8.43 -21.63 -1.33
C PRO A 157 7.40 -22.30 -2.24
N LYS A 158 7.05 -23.57 -2.00
CA LYS A 158 6.02 -24.29 -2.76
C LYS A 158 4.60 -23.70 -2.62
N LYS A 159 4.36 -22.93 -1.56
CA LYS A 159 3.09 -22.22 -1.32
C LYS A 159 3.05 -20.82 -1.89
N ILE A 160 4.20 -20.28 -2.30
CA ILE A 160 4.34 -18.88 -2.69
C ILE A 160 4.34 -18.76 -4.22
N ALA A 161 3.44 -17.93 -4.73
CA ALA A 161 3.48 -17.44 -6.10
C ALA A 161 3.91 -15.96 -6.08
N VAL A 162 4.80 -15.56 -6.96
CA VAL A 162 5.12 -14.14 -7.16
C VAL A 162 4.17 -13.59 -8.20
N VAL A 163 3.33 -12.63 -7.78
CA VAL A 163 2.42 -11.89 -8.65
C VAL A 163 2.67 -10.41 -8.39
N MET A 164 3.37 -9.77 -9.30
CA MET A 164 3.72 -8.36 -9.16
C MET A 164 2.46 -7.48 -9.23
N ASN A 165 2.42 -6.44 -8.38
CA ASN A 165 1.34 -5.49 -8.46
C ASN A 165 1.37 -4.74 -9.79
N GLY A 166 0.20 -4.62 -10.42
CA GLY A 166 0.00 -3.76 -11.58
C GLY A 166 -0.51 -2.39 -11.15
N ALA A 167 -0.18 -1.38 -11.92
CA ALA A 167 -0.76 -0.05 -11.81
C ALA A 167 -1.48 0.29 -13.13
N ALA A 168 -2.62 0.98 -13.03
CA ALA A 168 -3.26 1.52 -14.22
C ALA A 168 -2.36 2.60 -14.84
N PRO A 169 -2.38 2.76 -16.18
CA PRO A 169 -1.70 3.87 -16.83
C PRO A 169 -2.16 5.21 -16.25
N VAL A 170 -1.21 6.10 -16.00
CA VAL A 170 -1.53 7.46 -15.53
C VAL A 170 -2.15 8.22 -16.69
N PRO A 171 -3.39 8.78 -16.55
CA PRO A 171 -3.99 9.60 -17.57
C PRO A 171 -3.09 10.80 -17.90
N ARG A 172 -2.88 11.07 -19.18
CA ARG A 172 -2.11 12.24 -19.61
C ARG A 172 -2.98 13.48 -19.53
N THR A 173 -2.44 14.53 -18.91
CA THR A 173 -3.04 15.87 -18.93
C THR A 173 -2.56 16.67 -20.12
N SER A 174 -3.38 17.63 -20.56
CA SER A 174 -3.02 18.55 -21.64
C SER A 174 -1.86 19.49 -21.24
N PRO A 175 -1.13 20.07 -22.19
CA PRO A 175 -0.10 21.06 -21.89
C PRO A 175 -0.65 22.25 -21.08
N ALA A 176 -1.87 22.69 -21.37
CA ALA A 176 -2.52 23.81 -20.68
C ALA A 176 -2.81 23.48 -19.21
N GLU A 177 -3.34 22.28 -18.92
CA GLU A 177 -3.58 21.82 -17.55
C GLU A 177 -2.28 21.69 -16.75
N ARG A 178 -1.20 21.19 -17.38
CA ARG A 178 0.11 21.11 -16.74
C ARG A 178 0.67 22.50 -16.42
N ALA A 179 0.55 23.45 -17.37
CA ALA A 179 1.00 24.82 -17.14
C ALA A 179 0.21 25.48 -15.99
N ALA A 180 -1.11 25.36 -16.00
CA ALA A 180 -1.98 25.90 -14.93
C ALA A 180 -1.65 25.29 -13.56
N LEU A 181 -1.38 23.98 -13.48
CA LEU A 181 -1.00 23.34 -12.21
C LEU A 181 0.38 23.78 -11.74
N LYS A 182 1.37 23.93 -12.64
CA LYS A 182 2.69 24.46 -12.30
C LYS A 182 2.58 25.91 -11.77
N GLU A 183 1.75 26.74 -12.40
CA GLU A 183 1.47 28.10 -11.94
C GLU A 183 0.79 28.13 -10.56
N ALA A 184 -0.28 27.35 -10.38
CA ALA A 184 -0.99 27.24 -9.11
C ALA A 184 -0.09 26.77 -7.94
N LEU A 185 0.91 25.95 -8.24
CA LEU A 185 1.93 25.51 -7.29
C LEU A 185 3.13 26.48 -7.21
N SER A 186 3.09 27.62 -7.91
CA SER A 186 4.19 28.60 -7.95
C SER A 186 5.55 27.96 -8.29
N ILE A 187 5.56 27.10 -9.30
CA ILE A 187 6.78 26.46 -9.81
C ILE A 187 7.41 27.40 -10.84
N PRO A 188 8.66 27.87 -10.64
CA PRO A 188 9.32 28.77 -11.60
C PRO A 188 9.43 28.14 -13.00
N PRO A 189 9.20 28.91 -14.08
CA PRO A 189 9.45 28.44 -15.43
C PRO A 189 10.90 27.98 -15.61
N GLY A 190 11.10 26.80 -16.19
CA GLY A 190 12.43 26.24 -16.44
C GLY A 190 12.99 25.40 -15.30
N ASP A 191 12.36 25.37 -14.14
CA ASP A 191 12.77 24.47 -13.06
C ASP A 191 12.55 22.99 -13.44
N VAL A 192 13.52 22.15 -13.09
CA VAL A 192 13.35 20.70 -13.07
C VAL A 192 12.50 20.32 -11.86
N VAL A 193 11.38 19.68 -12.09
CA VAL A 193 10.41 19.32 -11.05
C VAL A 193 10.64 17.90 -10.58
N PHE A 194 11.18 17.75 -9.38
CA PHE A 194 11.28 16.47 -8.68
C PHE A 194 10.05 16.25 -7.81
N GLY A 195 9.59 15.00 -7.66
CA GLY A 195 8.47 14.71 -6.78
C GLY A 195 8.57 13.37 -6.07
N ILE A 196 8.12 13.36 -4.82
CA ILE A 196 7.86 12.15 -4.05
C ILE A 196 6.39 12.15 -3.61
N LEU A 197 5.65 11.13 -4.05
CA LEU A 197 4.25 10.92 -3.70
C LEU A 197 4.17 9.68 -2.79
N ALA A 198 4.25 9.89 -1.49
CA ALA A 198 4.31 8.81 -0.51
C ALA A 198 3.81 9.27 0.87
N ARG A 199 3.41 8.31 1.71
CA ARG A 199 3.17 8.61 3.13
C ARG A 199 4.44 9.14 3.77
N LEU A 200 4.30 10.13 4.66
CA LEU A 200 5.43 10.67 5.41
C LEU A 200 5.73 9.75 6.59
N GLU A 201 6.58 8.77 6.32
CA GLU A 201 7.12 7.78 7.26
C GLU A 201 8.66 7.84 7.22
N ASP A 202 9.32 7.43 8.28
CA ASP A 202 10.78 7.47 8.41
C ASP A 202 11.50 6.72 7.27
N TYR A 203 11.02 5.51 6.94
CA TYR A 203 11.61 4.66 5.92
C TYR A 203 11.33 5.11 4.47
N LYS A 204 10.60 6.19 4.26
CA LYS A 204 10.32 6.72 2.91
C LYS A 204 11.41 7.68 2.40
N GLY A 205 12.39 8.03 3.23
CA GLY A 205 13.58 8.76 2.83
C GLY A 205 13.34 10.23 2.47
N HIS A 206 12.31 10.86 3.05
CA HIS A 206 12.03 12.28 2.80
C HIS A 206 13.17 13.19 3.27
N LEU A 207 13.80 12.85 4.42
CA LEU A 207 14.95 13.64 4.93
C LEU A 207 16.19 13.48 4.05
N ASP A 208 16.42 12.28 3.49
CA ASP A 208 17.52 12.06 2.54
C ASP A 208 17.30 12.87 1.26
N LEU A 209 16.06 12.99 0.79
CA LEU A 209 15.68 13.83 -0.34
C LEU A 209 15.97 15.32 -0.04
N LEU A 210 15.61 15.80 1.15
CA LEU A 210 15.88 17.18 1.57
C LEU A 210 17.38 17.46 1.67
N GLU A 211 18.15 16.52 2.21
CA GLU A 211 19.62 16.66 2.24
C GLU A 211 20.23 16.69 0.82
N ALA A 212 19.75 15.86 -0.09
CA ALA A 212 20.16 15.90 -1.50
C ALA A 212 19.81 17.25 -2.15
N ALA A 213 18.64 17.82 -1.89
CA ALA A 213 18.23 19.12 -2.37
C ALA A 213 19.14 20.24 -1.81
N ARG A 214 19.49 20.16 -0.51
CA ARG A 214 20.44 21.09 0.13
C ARG A 214 21.83 21.03 -0.53
N LEU A 215 22.31 19.84 -0.83
CA LEU A 215 23.59 19.63 -1.52
C LEU A 215 23.58 20.19 -2.95
N LEU A 216 22.46 20.02 -3.69
CA LEU A 216 22.31 20.63 -5.03
C LEU A 216 22.42 22.15 -4.96
N LYS A 217 21.69 22.78 -4.03
CA LYS A 217 21.75 24.23 -3.81
C LYS A 217 23.17 24.71 -3.42
N ALA A 218 23.80 23.99 -2.51
CA ALA A 218 25.18 24.32 -2.08
C ALA A 218 26.21 24.25 -3.25
N ARG A 219 25.91 23.48 -4.30
CA ARG A 219 26.68 23.39 -5.54
C ARG A 219 26.27 24.42 -6.60
N GLY A 220 25.46 25.42 -6.24
CA GLY A 220 24.97 26.45 -7.17
C GLY A 220 23.93 25.95 -8.18
N ARG A 221 23.33 24.79 -7.96
CA ARG A 221 22.24 24.25 -8.79
C ARG A 221 20.91 24.72 -8.22
N GLU A 222 20.33 25.77 -8.84
CA GLU A 222 19.14 26.44 -8.30
C GLU A 222 17.87 26.22 -9.13
N GLY A 223 17.96 25.80 -10.39
CA GLY A 223 16.83 25.60 -11.29
C GLY A 223 16.05 24.31 -11.00
N PHE A 224 15.55 24.13 -9.76
CA PHE A 224 14.75 22.97 -9.40
C PHE A 224 13.68 23.28 -8.36
N THR A 225 12.59 22.53 -8.41
CA THR A 225 11.52 22.49 -7.40
C THR A 225 11.30 21.05 -6.95
N VAL A 226 11.11 20.82 -5.64
CA VAL A 226 10.78 19.51 -5.05
C VAL A 226 9.35 19.54 -4.54
N LEU A 227 8.53 18.62 -5.02
CA LEU A 227 7.15 18.43 -4.54
C LEU A 227 7.10 17.21 -3.61
N ILE A 228 6.60 17.40 -2.40
CA ILE A 228 6.36 16.32 -1.42
C ILE A 228 4.85 16.23 -1.21
N ALA A 229 4.22 15.17 -1.73
CA ALA A 229 2.79 14.94 -1.61
C ALA A 229 2.52 13.70 -0.74
N GLY A 230 1.74 13.87 0.30
CA GLY A 230 1.36 12.86 1.27
C GLY A 230 1.21 13.45 2.66
N THR A 231 0.76 12.61 3.59
CA THR A 231 0.68 12.92 5.04
C THR A 231 1.21 11.73 5.83
N GLY A 232 1.52 11.94 7.09
CA GLY A 232 2.00 10.87 7.96
C GLY A 232 2.64 11.39 9.25
N PRO A 233 3.00 10.48 10.17
CA PRO A 233 3.55 10.87 11.46
C PRO A 233 4.88 11.61 11.38
N PHE A 234 5.59 11.51 10.24
CA PHE A 234 6.88 12.15 10.00
C PHE A 234 6.75 13.59 9.45
N GLU A 235 5.52 14.06 9.19
CA GLU A 235 5.25 15.38 8.61
C GLU A 235 5.87 16.55 9.42
N PRO A 236 5.77 16.60 10.76
CA PRO A 236 6.40 17.68 11.52
C PRO A 236 7.91 17.74 11.37
N LEU A 237 8.58 16.58 11.28
CA LEU A 237 10.03 16.52 11.11
C LEU A 237 10.46 16.95 9.71
N VAL A 238 9.68 16.60 8.69
CA VAL A 238 9.94 17.02 7.31
C VAL A 238 9.73 18.53 7.18
N ALA A 239 8.68 19.09 7.78
CA ALA A 239 8.43 20.54 7.79
C ALA A 239 9.57 21.29 8.50
N GLN A 240 9.98 20.83 9.67
CA GLN A 240 11.10 21.38 10.41
C GLN A 240 12.42 21.32 9.63
N ALA A 241 12.66 20.24 8.88
CA ALA A 241 13.86 20.09 8.05
C ALA A 241 13.89 21.03 6.83
N VAL A 242 12.73 21.54 6.40
CA VAL A 242 12.64 22.56 5.34
C VAL A 242 12.88 23.95 5.94
N GLU A 243 12.33 24.21 7.11
CA GLU A 243 12.41 25.50 7.80
C GLU A 243 13.87 25.86 8.14
N GLY A 244 14.29 27.05 7.76
CA GLY A 244 15.67 27.54 8.01
C GLY A 244 16.78 26.84 7.20
N SER A 245 16.40 25.91 6.30
CA SER A 245 17.36 25.19 5.45
C SER A 245 17.77 25.96 4.19
N GLY A 246 17.07 27.07 3.90
CA GLY A 246 17.18 27.81 2.66
C GLY A 246 16.50 27.09 1.47
N LEU A 247 15.68 26.07 1.72
CA LEU A 247 14.90 25.33 0.71
C LEU A 247 13.42 25.76 0.64
N GLU A 248 12.99 26.74 1.44
CA GLU A 248 11.59 27.13 1.63
C GLU A 248 10.90 27.53 0.31
N GLY A 249 11.65 28.15 -0.61
CA GLY A 249 11.14 28.48 -1.94
C GLY A 249 11.21 27.33 -2.95
N ARG A 250 11.98 26.28 -2.65
CA ARG A 250 12.28 25.15 -3.55
C ARG A 250 11.50 23.89 -3.21
N VAL A 251 11.18 23.67 -1.95
CA VAL A 251 10.45 22.50 -1.47
C VAL A 251 9.01 22.90 -1.14
N LYS A 252 8.06 22.16 -1.71
CA LYS A 252 6.64 22.39 -1.50
C LYS A 252 6.02 21.16 -0.83
N LEU A 253 5.57 21.32 0.42
CA LEU A 253 4.82 20.32 1.16
C LEU A 253 3.35 20.46 0.78
N LEU A 254 2.80 19.48 0.05
CA LEU A 254 1.47 19.56 -0.55
C LEU A 254 0.38 18.89 0.30
N GLY A 255 0.77 18.21 1.39
CA GLY A 255 -0.16 17.40 2.16
C GLY A 255 -0.76 16.25 1.33
N PHE A 256 -1.89 15.71 1.76
CA PHE A 256 -2.61 14.70 0.99
C PHE A 256 -3.19 15.29 -0.30
N ARG A 257 -2.95 14.62 -1.42
CA ARG A 257 -3.47 15.01 -2.73
C ARG A 257 -4.26 13.85 -3.36
N SER A 258 -5.49 14.12 -3.75
CA SER A 258 -6.34 13.17 -4.49
C SER A 258 -6.03 13.15 -5.98
N ASP A 259 -5.41 14.20 -6.51
CA ASP A 259 -5.05 14.40 -7.92
C ASP A 259 -3.61 13.94 -8.24
N ALA A 260 -3.16 12.83 -7.66
CA ALA A 260 -1.82 12.28 -7.86
C ALA A 260 -1.45 12.13 -9.36
N ALA A 261 -2.42 11.75 -10.21
CA ALA A 261 -2.21 11.66 -11.65
C ALA A 261 -1.81 13.00 -12.28
N ALA A 262 -2.45 14.10 -11.88
CA ALA A 262 -2.11 15.45 -12.36
C ALA A 262 -0.70 15.85 -11.87
N LEU A 263 -0.38 15.60 -10.61
CA LEU A 263 0.97 15.85 -10.08
C LEU A 263 2.02 15.06 -10.86
N LEU A 264 1.82 13.76 -11.10
CA LEU A 264 2.76 12.94 -11.88
C LEU A 264 3.01 13.50 -13.30
N ASN A 265 2.03 14.15 -13.89
CA ASN A 265 2.17 14.74 -15.23
C ASN A 265 3.01 16.04 -15.26
N ILE A 266 3.23 16.67 -14.12
CA ILE A 266 4.08 17.89 -14.04
C ILE A 266 5.48 17.60 -13.52
N LEU A 267 5.76 16.37 -13.06
CA LEU A 267 7.10 15.97 -12.65
C LEU A 267 7.99 15.68 -13.87
N ASP A 268 9.23 16.15 -13.82
CA ASP A 268 10.28 15.70 -14.71
C ASP A 268 10.92 14.42 -14.18
N VAL A 269 10.99 14.27 -12.84
CA VAL A 269 11.53 13.07 -12.17
C VAL A 269 10.68 12.69 -10.97
N GLN A 270 10.10 11.50 -10.99
CA GLN A 270 9.51 10.90 -9.80
C GLN A 270 10.59 10.15 -9.00
N LEU A 271 10.62 10.40 -7.69
CA LEU A 271 11.59 9.82 -6.78
C LEU A 271 10.93 8.79 -5.87
N ASN A 272 11.66 7.70 -5.64
CA ASN A 272 11.38 6.74 -4.58
C ASN A 272 12.64 6.59 -3.74
N CYS A 273 12.66 7.21 -2.57
CA CYS A 273 13.80 7.21 -1.65
C CYS A 273 13.63 6.16 -0.54
N SER A 274 12.64 5.28 -0.64
CA SER A 274 12.35 4.30 0.41
C SER A 274 13.48 3.30 0.59
N TYR A 275 13.75 2.92 1.84
CA TYR A 275 14.77 1.92 2.17
C TYR A 275 14.20 0.81 3.08
N GLY A 276 14.65 -0.43 2.81
CA GLY A 276 14.45 -1.59 3.70
C GLY A 276 13.07 -2.23 3.76
N THR A 277 12.03 -1.64 3.17
CA THR A 277 10.66 -2.10 3.38
C THR A 277 9.79 -2.14 2.13
N GLU A 278 10.23 -1.51 1.04
CA GLU A 278 9.46 -1.39 -0.18
C GLU A 278 9.33 -2.75 -0.88
N ALA A 279 8.09 -3.21 -1.02
CA ALA A 279 7.79 -4.44 -1.75
C ALA A 279 7.58 -4.14 -3.25
N THR A 280 6.73 -3.15 -3.53
CA THR A 280 6.49 -2.58 -4.87
C THR A 280 6.07 -1.13 -4.70
N SER A 281 6.71 -0.22 -5.42
CA SER A 281 6.27 1.17 -5.55
C SER A 281 5.08 1.23 -6.50
N MET A 282 3.97 1.86 -6.07
CA MET A 282 2.75 2.02 -6.88
C MET A 282 2.32 3.48 -6.88
#